data_20df47e523e41216ef9850ddb9b07aad
#
_entry.id   20df47e523e41216ef9850ddb9b07aad
#
_cell.length_a   1.000
_cell.length_b   1.000
_cell.length_c   1.000
_cell.angle_alpha   90.00
_cell.angle_beta   90.00
_cell.angle_gamma   90.00
#
_symmetry.space_group_name_H-M   'P 1'
#
loop_
_entity.id
_entity.type
_entity.pdbx_description
1 polymer ?
#
loop_
_entity_poly.entity_id
_entity_poly.type
_entity_poly.pdbx_seq_one_letter_code
_entity_poly.pdbx_strand_id
1 'polypeptide(L)'
;MGINYRLATLEDAEVLLQLTLKAYEPIRKLNIKFPAATADLQLVKENITKHSCYVLENDGVIVATVSIRKFEEVTDLPCVWWFAVDPAYKKQGFGSKILRYVEEAILRDQLKAPAVALGTSDQHPWLIPMYERNGYERFYEQDYGESGKGVFLRKILLPELFREETKVQAGDSR
;
A
#
# COMPACT_ATOMS: atom_id res chain seq x y z
N MET A 1 -15.09 -22.08 -4.93
CA MET A 1 -13.79 -21.41 -5.02
C MET A 1 -13.91 -20.00 -4.49
N GLY A 2 -13.99 -18.99 -5.28
CA GLY A 2 -14.17 -17.66 -4.75
C GLY A 2 -12.88 -17.01 -4.24
N ILE A 3 -13.02 -16.13 -3.27
CA ILE A 3 -11.92 -15.28 -2.83
C ILE A 3 -11.15 -15.92 -1.68
N ASN A 4 -9.81 -15.87 -1.80
CA ASN A 4 -8.91 -16.33 -0.75
C ASN A 4 -7.82 -15.29 -0.51
N TYR A 5 -7.50 -15.03 0.75
CA TYR A 5 -6.43 -14.11 1.14
C TYR A 5 -5.32 -14.91 1.81
N ARG A 6 -4.07 -14.61 1.45
CA ARG A 6 -2.92 -15.27 2.08
C ARG A 6 -1.66 -14.42 1.94
N LEU A 7 -0.62 -14.79 2.66
CA LEU A 7 0.71 -14.21 2.44
C LEU A 7 1.28 -14.75 1.14
N ALA A 8 2.02 -13.91 0.43
CA ALA A 8 2.76 -14.32 -0.75
C ALA A 8 3.96 -15.17 -0.35
N THR A 9 4.34 -16.07 -1.24
CA THR A 9 5.57 -16.84 -1.11
C THR A 9 6.50 -16.48 -2.28
N LEU A 10 7.75 -16.91 -2.22
CA LEU A 10 8.69 -16.64 -3.31
C LEU A 10 8.24 -17.25 -4.64
N GLU A 11 7.42 -18.29 -4.59
CA GLU A 11 6.86 -18.88 -5.81
C GLU A 11 5.91 -17.93 -6.53
N ASP A 12 5.36 -16.94 -5.82
CA ASP A 12 4.45 -15.96 -6.41
C ASP A 12 5.19 -14.79 -7.07
N ALA A 13 6.51 -14.71 -6.94
CA ALA A 13 7.27 -13.52 -7.32
C ALA A 13 7.09 -13.12 -8.79
N GLU A 14 7.13 -14.08 -9.71
CA GLU A 14 6.96 -13.77 -11.13
C GLU A 14 5.57 -13.24 -11.44
N VAL A 15 4.55 -13.86 -10.88
CA VAL A 15 3.16 -13.43 -11.07
C VAL A 15 2.98 -12.02 -10.52
N LEU A 16 3.54 -11.77 -9.33
CA LEU A 16 3.44 -10.45 -8.69
C LEU A 16 4.19 -9.38 -9.46
N LEU A 17 5.33 -9.74 -10.06
CA LEU A 17 6.07 -8.80 -10.92
C LEU A 17 5.20 -8.38 -12.10
N GLN A 18 4.61 -9.33 -12.81
CA GLN A 18 3.79 -9.02 -13.98
C GLN A 18 2.55 -8.22 -13.59
N LEU A 19 1.88 -8.60 -12.52
CA LEU A 19 0.71 -7.88 -12.03
C LEU A 19 1.08 -6.43 -11.69
N THR A 20 2.18 -6.25 -10.98
CA THR A 20 2.64 -4.92 -10.55
C THR A 20 2.97 -4.03 -11.74
N LEU A 21 3.73 -4.56 -12.70
CA LEU A 21 4.12 -3.77 -13.87
C LEU A 21 2.90 -3.36 -14.70
N LYS A 22 1.91 -4.23 -14.84
CA LYS A 22 0.67 -3.88 -15.52
C LYS A 22 -0.12 -2.82 -14.77
N ALA A 23 -0.22 -2.98 -13.46
CA ALA A 23 -1.01 -2.07 -12.62
C ALA A 23 -0.42 -0.66 -12.62
N TYR A 24 0.90 -0.55 -12.68
CA TYR A 24 1.60 0.74 -12.60
C TYR A 24 1.94 1.34 -13.96
N GLU A 25 1.48 0.74 -15.07
CA GLU A 25 1.71 1.31 -16.38
C GLU A 25 1.22 2.75 -16.52
N PRO A 26 -0.01 3.09 -16.09
CA PRO A 26 -0.46 4.48 -16.19
C PRO A 26 0.41 5.44 -15.36
N ILE A 27 0.97 4.96 -14.27
CA ILE A 27 1.82 5.78 -13.40
C ILE A 27 3.14 6.09 -14.08
N ARG A 28 3.73 5.11 -14.77
CA ARG A 28 4.95 5.33 -15.57
C ARG A 28 4.70 6.35 -16.69
N LYS A 29 3.53 6.28 -17.32
CA LYS A 29 3.17 7.22 -18.38
C LYS A 29 3.05 8.64 -17.88
N LEU A 30 2.70 8.84 -16.61
CA LEU A 30 2.61 10.15 -15.98
C LEU A 30 3.95 10.62 -15.40
N ASN A 31 4.98 9.79 -15.54
CA ASN A 31 6.33 10.08 -15.03
C ASN A 31 6.37 10.28 -13.52
N ILE A 32 5.47 9.63 -12.80
CA ILE A 32 5.45 9.63 -11.34
C ILE A 32 6.30 8.47 -10.85
N LYS A 33 7.18 8.74 -9.90
CA LYS A 33 8.17 7.77 -9.44
C LYS A 33 7.71 7.05 -8.18
N PHE A 34 7.34 5.79 -8.34
CA PHE A 34 7.13 4.86 -7.24
C PHE A 34 8.05 3.66 -7.47
N PRO A 35 8.66 3.10 -6.41
CA PRO A 35 9.52 1.92 -6.58
C PRO A 35 8.83 0.76 -7.29
N ALA A 36 7.55 0.53 -6.99
CA ALA A 36 6.79 -0.54 -7.62
C ALA A 36 6.60 -0.33 -9.13
N ALA A 37 6.58 0.92 -9.58
CA ALA A 37 6.33 1.23 -11.00
C ALA A 37 7.41 0.69 -11.93
N THR A 38 8.65 0.58 -11.45
CA THR A 38 9.79 0.08 -12.22
C THR A 38 10.44 -1.11 -11.53
N ALA A 39 9.64 -1.92 -10.85
CA ALA A 39 10.14 -3.06 -10.10
C ALA A 39 10.78 -4.11 -11.01
N ASP A 40 11.77 -4.79 -10.48
CA ASP A 40 12.32 -5.99 -11.08
C ASP A 40 12.07 -7.18 -10.15
N LEU A 41 12.46 -8.37 -10.59
CA LEU A 41 12.18 -9.57 -9.81
C LEU A 41 12.86 -9.55 -8.44
N GLN A 42 14.06 -8.99 -8.35
CA GLN A 42 14.77 -8.90 -7.08
C GLN A 42 13.99 -8.03 -6.07
N LEU A 43 13.48 -6.90 -6.53
CA LEU A 43 12.71 -6.00 -5.65
C LEU A 43 11.40 -6.65 -5.19
N VAL A 44 10.74 -7.40 -6.08
CA VAL A 44 9.54 -8.14 -5.70
C VAL A 44 9.86 -9.18 -4.63
N LYS A 45 10.96 -9.93 -4.81
CA LYS A 45 11.38 -10.92 -3.81
C LYS A 45 11.71 -10.28 -2.48
N GLU A 46 12.36 -9.12 -2.49
CA GLU A 46 12.65 -8.39 -1.26
C GLU A 46 11.36 -7.95 -0.56
N ASN A 47 10.38 -7.48 -1.32
CA ASN A 47 9.09 -7.11 -0.74
C ASN A 47 8.42 -8.30 -0.06
N ILE A 48 8.49 -9.48 -0.68
CA ILE A 48 7.92 -10.70 -0.10
C ILE A 48 8.64 -11.12 1.18
N THR A 49 9.98 -11.05 1.19
CA THR A 49 10.76 -11.59 2.30
C THR A 49 10.97 -10.60 3.43
N LYS A 50 11.05 -9.31 3.14
CA LYS A 50 11.35 -8.29 4.16
C LYS A 50 10.12 -7.63 4.75
N HIS A 51 9.00 -7.71 4.07
CA HIS A 51 7.75 -7.08 4.50
C HIS A 51 6.63 -8.11 4.49
N SER A 52 5.44 -7.70 4.91
CA SER A 52 4.28 -8.60 4.88
C SER A 52 3.51 -8.35 3.59
N CYS A 53 3.72 -9.20 2.61
CA CYS A 53 3.07 -9.10 1.30
C CYS A 53 1.88 -10.04 1.24
N TYR A 54 0.68 -9.48 1.10
CA TYR A 54 -0.57 -10.24 1.04
C TYR A 54 -1.09 -10.29 -0.39
N VAL A 55 -1.74 -11.38 -0.74
CA VAL A 55 -2.39 -11.52 -2.05
C VAL A 55 -3.84 -11.89 -1.87
N LEU A 56 -4.66 -11.46 -2.82
CA LEU A 56 -6.04 -11.89 -2.97
C LEU A 56 -6.11 -12.77 -4.21
N GLU A 57 -6.58 -14.00 -4.02
CA GLU A 57 -6.84 -14.92 -5.11
C GLU A 57 -8.34 -14.96 -5.39
N ASN A 58 -8.69 -14.91 -6.66
CA ASN A 58 -10.07 -15.12 -7.09
C ASN A 58 -10.07 -16.38 -7.94
N ASP A 59 -10.73 -17.42 -7.46
CA ASP A 59 -10.75 -18.73 -8.12
C ASP A 59 -9.35 -19.24 -8.45
N GLY A 60 -8.43 -19.08 -7.50
CA GLY A 60 -7.06 -19.56 -7.62
C GLY A 60 -6.09 -18.65 -8.37
N VAL A 61 -6.55 -17.50 -8.86
CA VAL A 61 -5.72 -16.55 -9.62
C VAL A 61 -5.47 -15.31 -8.76
N ILE A 62 -4.20 -14.92 -8.64
CA ILE A 62 -3.84 -13.69 -7.92
C ILE A 62 -4.31 -12.49 -8.73
N VAL A 63 -5.19 -11.67 -8.15
CA VAL A 63 -5.75 -10.50 -8.83
C VAL A 63 -5.41 -9.18 -8.14
N ALA A 64 -4.93 -9.23 -6.90
CA ALA A 64 -4.57 -8.02 -6.16
C ALA A 64 -3.51 -8.36 -5.11
N THR A 65 -2.72 -7.34 -4.75
CA THR A 65 -1.72 -7.47 -3.71
C THR A 65 -1.60 -6.17 -2.93
N VAL A 66 -1.24 -6.28 -1.65
CA VAL A 66 -0.89 -5.14 -0.82
C VAL A 66 0.12 -5.62 0.22
N SER A 67 1.11 -4.78 0.50
CA SER A 67 2.10 -5.09 1.51
C SER A 67 1.98 -4.14 2.67
N ILE A 68 2.42 -4.60 3.84
CA ILE A 68 2.54 -3.79 5.04
C ILE A 68 4.02 -3.77 5.42
N ARG A 69 4.54 -2.60 5.69
CA ARG A 69 5.92 -2.43 6.11
C ARG A 69 6.01 -1.38 7.21
N LYS A 70 7.16 -1.32 7.86
CA LYS A 70 7.51 -0.26 8.81
C LYS A 70 8.25 0.85 8.06
N PHE A 71 7.91 2.09 8.36
CA PHE A 71 8.57 3.27 7.80
C PHE A 71 8.98 4.16 8.96
N GLU A 72 9.90 3.67 9.77
CA GLU A 72 10.20 4.25 11.08
C GLU A 72 10.76 5.68 11.03
N GLU A 73 11.28 6.09 9.88
CA GLU A 73 11.73 7.49 9.69
C GLU A 73 10.56 8.47 9.69
N VAL A 74 9.36 8.01 9.37
CA VAL A 74 8.18 8.89 9.26
C VAL A 74 7.18 8.61 10.38
N THR A 75 6.92 7.35 10.71
CA THR A 75 5.86 6.99 11.64
C THR A 75 6.15 5.65 12.30
N ASP A 76 5.59 5.45 13.50
CA ASP A 76 5.64 4.15 14.17
C ASP A 76 4.53 3.22 13.71
N LEU A 77 3.59 3.73 12.92
CA LEU A 77 2.46 2.94 12.45
C LEU A 77 2.88 1.99 11.34
N PRO A 78 2.21 0.83 11.21
CA PRO A 78 2.37 0.03 10.01
C PRO A 78 1.88 0.81 8.80
N CYS A 79 2.55 0.64 7.67
CA CYS A 79 2.25 1.41 6.47
C CYS A 79 1.86 0.50 5.31
N VAL A 80 0.83 0.92 4.59
CA VAL A 80 0.47 0.29 3.31
C VAL A 80 1.59 0.60 2.32
N TRP A 81 2.03 -0.44 1.64
CA TRP A 81 3.13 -0.38 0.71
C TRP A 81 2.81 -1.32 -0.46
N TRP A 82 3.14 -0.92 -1.67
CA TRP A 82 3.03 -1.80 -2.84
C TRP A 82 1.61 -2.32 -3.09
N PHE A 83 0.68 -1.42 -3.24
CA PHE A 83 -0.72 -1.77 -3.49
C PHE A 83 -0.98 -1.83 -4.99
N ALA A 84 -1.46 -2.96 -5.49
CA ALA A 84 -1.70 -3.15 -6.91
C ALA A 84 -2.87 -4.10 -7.16
N VAL A 85 -3.64 -3.79 -8.21
CA VAL A 85 -4.74 -4.64 -8.69
C VAL A 85 -4.49 -4.89 -10.18
N ASP A 86 -4.63 -6.15 -10.61
CA ASP A 86 -4.48 -6.49 -12.02
C ASP A 86 -5.53 -5.73 -12.82
N PRO A 87 -5.11 -4.93 -13.83
CA PRO A 87 -6.06 -4.15 -14.63
C PRO A 87 -7.15 -4.96 -15.30
N ALA A 88 -6.91 -6.24 -15.58
CA ALA A 88 -7.93 -7.12 -16.15
C ALA A 88 -9.12 -7.31 -15.21
N TYR A 89 -8.94 -7.04 -13.93
CA TYR A 89 -9.97 -7.24 -12.89
C TYR A 89 -10.39 -5.95 -12.23
N LYS A 90 -10.08 -4.80 -12.82
CA LYS A 90 -10.44 -3.52 -12.21
C LYS A 90 -11.95 -3.33 -12.20
N LYS A 91 -12.42 -2.44 -11.30
CA LYS A 91 -13.85 -2.13 -11.10
C LYS A 91 -14.67 -3.29 -10.55
N GLN A 92 -14.02 -4.32 -10.02
CA GLN A 92 -14.69 -5.44 -9.36
C GLN A 92 -14.53 -5.40 -7.83
N GLY A 93 -13.90 -4.35 -7.30
CA GLY A 93 -13.79 -4.14 -5.86
C GLY A 93 -12.67 -4.94 -5.19
N PHE A 94 -11.80 -5.58 -5.96
CA PHE A 94 -10.74 -6.41 -5.35
C PHE A 94 -9.72 -5.58 -4.58
N GLY A 95 -9.40 -4.36 -5.03
CA GLY A 95 -8.51 -3.49 -4.29
C GLY A 95 -9.05 -3.13 -2.92
N SER A 96 -10.32 -2.72 -2.86
CA SER A 96 -10.96 -2.41 -1.60
C SER A 96 -11.07 -3.63 -0.70
N LYS A 97 -11.30 -4.80 -1.28
CA LYS A 97 -11.41 -6.04 -0.52
C LYS A 97 -10.10 -6.42 0.16
N ILE A 98 -8.99 -6.41 -0.58
CA ILE A 98 -7.71 -6.79 0.03
C ILE A 98 -7.25 -5.74 1.04
N LEU A 99 -7.48 -4.47 0.75
CA LEU A 99 -7.13 -3.41 1.67
C LEU A 99 -7.89 -3.56 2.98
N ARG A 100 -9.20 -3.79 2.90
CA ARG A 100 -10.02 -4.00 4.09
C ARG A 100 -9.62 -5.25 4.86
N TYR A 101 -9.29 -6.33 4.16
CA TYR A 101 -8.83 -7.55 4.82
C TYR A 101 -7.59 -7.26 5.67
N VAL A 102 -6.61 -6.58 5.11
CA VAL A 102 -5.38 -6.28 5.83
C VAL A 102 -5.65 -5.32 6.99
N GLU A 103 -6.49 -4.31 6.78
CA GLU A 103 -6.85 -3.36 7.83
C GLU A 103 -7.56 -4.04 8.99
N GLU A 104 -8.57 -4.84 8.71
CA GLU A 104 -9.45 -5.39 9.73
C GLU A 104 -8.94 -6.69 10.33
N ALA A 105 -8.66 -7.68 9.50
CA ALA A 105 -8.27 -8.99 9.99
C ALA A 105 -6.86 -9.03 10.51
N ILE A 106 -5.93 -8.36 9.83
CA ILE A 106 -4.51 -8.42 10.19
C ILE A 106 -4.14 -7.31 11.18
N LEU A 107 -4.32 -6.06 10.78
CA LEU A 107 -3.81 -4.94 11.58
C LEU A 107 -4.67 -4.68 12.82
N ARG A 108 -5.98 -4.63 12.65
CA ARG A 108 -6.87 -4.35 13.79
C ARG A 108 -7.03 -5.56 14.69
N ASP A 109 -7.47 -6.69 14.14
CA ASP A 109 -7.87 -7.83 14.97
C ASP A 109 -6.70 -8.68 15.45
N GLN A 110 -5.75 -8.97 14.58
CA GLN A 110 -4.62 -9.82 14.92
C GLN A 110 -3.48 -9.05 15.61
N LEU A 111 -3.07 -7.93 15.06
CA LEU A 111 -1.91 -7.18 15.56
C LEU A 111 -2.26 -6.06 16.53
N LYS A 112 -3.55 -5.71 16.65
CA LYS A 112 -4.01 -4.62 17.52
C LYS A 112 -3.33 -3.30 17.23
N ALA A 113 -3.08 -3.02 15.94
CA ALA A 113 -2.47 -1.76 15.51
C ALA A 113 -3.48 -0.62 15.70
N PRO A 114 -3.07 0.52 16.28
CA PRO A 114 -4.01 1.62 16.51
C PRO A 114 -4.46 2.30 15.22
N ALA A 115 -3.62 2.30 14.20
CA ALA A 115 -3.90 2.94 12.92
C ALA A 115 -2.97 2.35 11.86
N VAL A 116 -3.26 2.67 10.61
CA VAL A 116 -2.41 2.33 9.47
C VAL A 116 -2.17 3.59 8.65
N ALA A 117 -0.95 3.76 8.16
CA ALA A 117 -0.56 4.94 7.40
C ALA A 117 -0.14 4.55 5.98
N LEU A 118 0.02 5.56 5.14
CA LEU A 118 0.60 5.40 3.82
C LEU A 118 1.11 6.75 3.32
N GLY A 119 2.02 6.69 2.35
CA GLY A 119 2.49 7.87 1.66
C GLY A 119 2.21 7.74 0.17
N THR A 120 1.83 8.84 -0.45
CA THR A 120 1.60 8.88 -1.89
C THR A 120 2.00 10.25 -2.43
N SER A 121 1.86 10.44 -3.73
CA SER A 121 2.19 11.71 -4.38
C SER A 121 0.92 12.47 -4.75
N ASP A 122 0.94 13.80 -4.58
CA ASP A 122 -0.16 14.64 -5.02
C ASP A 122 -0.27 14.70 -6.55
N GLN A 123 0.78 14.28 -7.25
CA GLN A 123 0.77 14.23 -8.71
C GLN A 123 -0.03 13.05 -9.25
N HIS A 124 -0.33 12.06 -8.40
CA HIS A 124 -1.14 10.93 -8.84
C HIS A 124 -2.61 11.33 -8.85
N PRO A 125 -3.28 11.23 -10.02
CA PRO A 125 -4.59 11.86 -10.19
C PRO A 125 -5.74 11.24 -9.39
N TRP A 126 -5.64 9.99 -8.95
CA TRP A 126 -6.79 9.35 -8.30
C TRP A 126 -6.49 8.64 -6.98
N LEU A 127 -5.23 8.53 -6.56
CA LEU A 127 -4.91 7.78 -5.33
C LEU A 127 -5.42 8.45 -4.07
N ILE A 128 -5.17 9.75 -3.92
CA ILE A 128 -5.60 10.44 -2.70
C ILE A 128 -7.11 10.38 -2.53
N PRO A 129 -7.92 10.74 -3.56
CA PRO A 129 -9.38 10.59 -3.41
C PRO A 129 -9.81 9.16 -3.11
N MET A 130 -9.14 8.18 -3.70
CA MET A 130 -9.48 6.77 -3.47
C MET A 130 -9.24 6.38 -2.02
N TYR A 131 -8.08 6.76 -1.46
CA TYR A 131 -7.80 6.46 -0.06
C TYR A 131 -8.74 7.22 0.88
N GLU A 132 -9.06 8.48 0.55
CA GLU A 132 -9.99 9.24 1.38
C GLU A 132 -11.39 8.61 1.39
N ARG A 133 -11.83 8.07 0.26
CA ARG A 133 -13.10 7.32 0.21
C ARG A 133 -13.07 6.06 1.06
N ASN A 134 -11.89 5.52 1.31
CA ASN A 134 -11.72 4.33 2.13
C ASN A 134 -11.44 4.67 3.61
N GLY A 135 -11.60 5.93 4.00
CA GLY A 135 -11.51 6.32 5.40
C GLY A 135 -10.16 6.87 5.84
N TYR A 136 -9.26 7.11 4.91
CA TYR A 136 -7.95 7.68 5.23
C TYR A 136 -8.04 9.20 5.29
N GLU A 137 -7.28 9.81 6.19
CA GLU A 137 -7.21 11.25 6.34
C GLU A 137 -5.77 11.72 6.24
N ARG A 138 -5.55 12.85 5.59
CA ARG A 138 -4.23 13.44 5.47
C ARG A 138 -3.75 13.91 6.84
N PHE A 139 -2.48 13.68 7.15
CA PHE A 139 -1.93 14.14 8.41
C PHE A 139 -0.55 14.78 8.27
N TYR A 140 0.10 14.67 7.12
CA TYR A 140 1.43 15.24 6.91
C TYR A 140 1.71 15.38 5.42
N GLU A 141 2.45 16.43 5.05
CA GLU A 141 2.90 16.64 3.67
C GLU A 141 4.38 17.00 3.67
N GLN A 142 5.08 16.54 2.63
CA GLN A 142 6.47 16.86 2.40
C GLN A 142 6.60 17.40 0.98
N ASP A 143 7.18 18.61 0.85
CA ASP A 143 7.36 19.21 -0.46
C ASP A 143 8.68 18.73 -1.07
N TYR A 144 8.62 18.17 -2.26
CA TYR A 144 9.78 17.69 -3.00
C TYR A 144 10.06 18.56 -4.23
N GLY A 145 9.56 19.78 -4.27
CA GLY A 145 9.80 20.71 -5.37
C GLY A 145 9.11 20.27 -6.65
N GLU A 146 9.89 20.11 -7.71
CA GLU A 146 9.34 19.71 -9.01
C GLU A 146 8.71 18.32 -9.01
N SER A 147 9.10 17.46 -8.07
CA SER A 147 8.53 16.14 -7.94
C SER A 147 7.16 16.15 -7.23
N GLY A 148 6.67 17.34 -6.88
CA GLY A 148 5.38 17.51 -6.23
C GLY A 148 5.48 17.31 -4.73
N LYS A 149 4.35 17.03 -4.10
CA LYS A 149 4.28 16.82 -2.66
C LYS A 149 4.05 15.35 -2.33
N GLY A 150 4.80 14.86 -1.35
CA GLY A 150 4.46 13.60 -0.72
C GLY A 150 3.36 13.87 0.29
N VAL A 151 2.27 13.13 0.19
CA VAL A 151 1.11 13.28 1.08
C VAL A 151 0.98 12.00 1.89
N PHE A 152 0.94 12.15 3.22
CA PHE A 152 0.82 11.03 4.13
C PHE A 152 -0.57 11.02 4.72
N LEU A 153 -1.22 9.85 4.64
CA LEU A 153 -2.57 9.64 5.14
C LEU A 153 -2.56 8.52 6.15
N ARG A 154 -3.56 8.51 7.03
CA ARG A 154 -3.71 7.41 7.99
C ARG A 154 -5.19 7.14 8.22
N LYS A 155 -5.46 5.91 8.65
CA LYS A 155 -6.79 5.47 9.03
C LYS A 155 -6.70 4.90 10.43
N ILE A 156 -7.49 5.44 11.35
CA ILE A 156 -7.53 4.97 12.72
C ILE A 156 -8.34 3.68 12.76
N LEU A 157 -7.75 2.62 13.34
CA LEU A 157 -8.37 1.29 13.42
C LEU A 157 -8.92 1.01 14.81
N LEU A 158 -8.18 1.43 15.85
CA LEU A 158 -8.55 1.26 17.25
C LEU A 158 -8.40 2.61 17.95
N PRO A 159 -9.46 3.43 17.96
CA PRO A 159 -9.36 4.79 18.53
C PRO A 159 -8.86 4.81 19.98
N GLU A 160 -9.21 3.79 20.75
CA GLU A 160 -8.81 3.73 22.15
C GLU A 160 -7.30 3.53 22.35
N LEU A 161 -6.61 3.03 21.31
CA LEU A 161 -5.17 2.82 21.36
C LEU A 161 -4.38 3.87 20.58
N PHE A 162 -5.06 4.69 19.80
CA PHE A 162 -4.38 5.66 18.94
C PHE A 162 -3.88 6.85 19.75
N ARG A 163 -2.61 7.25 19.48
CA ARG A 163 -2.00 8.46 20.05
C ARG A 163 -1.31 9.22 18.92
N GLU A 164 -1.39 10.55 18.97
CA GLU A 164 -0.68 11.37 17.99
C GLU A 164 0.84 11.13 18.10
N GLU A 165 1.48 11.08 16.93
CA GLU A 165 2.91 10.85 16.84
C GLU A 165 3.67 12.15 16.68
N THR A 166 4.92 12.14 17.15
CA THR A 166 5.85 13.24 16.88
C THR A 166 6.87 12.84 15.81
N LYS A 167 6.96 11.57 15.49
CA LYS A 167 8.00 11.02 14.62
C LYS A 167 7.91 11.50 13.17
N VAL A 168 6.75 11.89 12.74
CA VAL A 168 6.53 12.40 11.39
C VAL A 168 7.42 13.60 11.08
N GLN A 169 7.85 14.31 12.11
CA GLN A 169 8.76 15.46 11.97
C GLN A 169 10.12 15.06 11.40
N ALA A 170 10.55 13.83 11.60
CA ALA A 170 11.85 13.37 11.13
C ALA A 170 11.95 13.38 9.60
N GLY A 171 10.83 13.27 8.91
CA GLY A 171 10.81 13.32 7.45
C GLY A 171 11.29 14.63 6.88
N ASP A 172 11.19 15.69 7.65
CA ASP A 172 11.58 17.03 7.21
C ASP A 172 13.08 17.20 7.04
N SER A 173 13.85 16.37 7.67
CA SER A 173 15.31 16.51 7.66
C SER A 173 15.97 16.01 6.37
N ARG A 174 15.20 15.59 5.39
CA ARG A 174 15.74 15.03 4.15
C ARG A 174 15.60 15.90 2.94
#